data_433c62c3a5eec93bd7d8c158beb566d1
#
_entry.id   433c62c3a5eec93bd7d8c158beb566d1
#
_cell.length_a   1.000
_cell.length_b   1.000
_cell.length_c   1.000
_cell.angle_alpha   90.00
_cell.angle_beta   90.00
_cell.angle_gamma   90.00
#
_symmetry.space_group_name_H-M   'P 1'
#
loop_
_entity.id
_entity.type
_entity.pdbx_description
1 polymer ?
#
loop_
_entity_poly.entity_id
_entity_poly.type
_entity_poly.pdbx_seq_one_letter_code
_entity_poly.pdbx_strand_id
1 'polypeptide(L)'
;MVGLIAIALAVSGAILASAPLLERIADPARFRVSGEQRLVASRYVDIAYRRLRPGERIAALTLAQGSSPVVVTLDRRSDRAQRLLFLDPPTGRVLASAWRDGGVIGAARRVHDGLFLSDLGRWIIGLGGVGLMLASLTGPWAQARRERSTKPAKRARQESRWTIMHRRVGIWSAIPVLAMTATGLWLLPSPAATTAPAAPPVNRPALPVDRVVASASRWTHGTLRSIAWPTERSPDWTVYFEGGEPSVIKVADDSAQALAAPAHAVPAMLSGIRQIHTGQAMPWIWRPLAALTGLVAAWVAVTGLAAWATRPKVRRARR
;
A
#
# COMPACT_ATOMS: atom_id res chain seq x y z
N MET A 1 -24.03 6.65 -6.22
CA MET A 1 -23.23 5.92 -5.20
C MET A 1 -21.87 5.48 -5.72
N VAL A 2 -21.76 4.71 -6.82
CA VAL A 2 -20.47 4.24 -7.39
C VAL A 2 -19.47 5.40 -7.62
N GLY A 3 -19.93 6.54 -8.14
CA GLY A 3 -19.04 7.68 -8.39
C GLY A 3 -18.40 8.28 -7.13
N LEU A 4 -19.09 8.32 -6.00
CA LEU A 4 -18.53 8.81 -4.73
C LEU A 4 -17.49 7.85 -4.17
N ILE A 5 -17.77 6.54 -4.22
CA ILE A 5 -16.81 5.50 -3.82
C ILE A 5 -15.58 5.57 -4.72
N ALA A 6 -15.77 5.71 -6.04
CA ALA A 6 -14.69 5.84 -7.00
C ALA A 6 -13.79 7.07 -6.70
N ILE A 7 -14.35 8.23 -6.34
CA ILE A 7 -13.58 9.41 -5.93
C ILE A 7 -12.75 9.10 -4.69
N ALA A 8 -13.38 8.53 -3.65
CA ALA A 8 -12.69 8.24 -2.40
C ALA A 8 -11.51 7.28 -2.60
N LEU A 9 -11.72 6.19 -3.37
CA LEU A 9 -10.68 5.20 -3.67
C LEU A 9 -9.59 5.76 -4.59
N ALA A 10 -9.97 6.52 -5.60
CA ALA A 10 -9.03 7.11 -6.56
C ALA A 10 -8.11 8.14 -5.90
N VAL A 11 -8.68 9.04 -5.07
CA VAL A 11 -7.89 10.04 -4.34
C VAL A 11 -7.00 9.38 -3.30
N SER A 12 -7.54 8.46 -2.48
CA SER A 12 -6.74 7.75 -1.49
C SER A 12 -5.65 6.89 -2.13
N GLY A 13 -5.93 6.22 -3.25
CA GLY A 13 -4.96 5.46 -4.02
C GLY A 13 -3.84 6.34 -4.59
N ALA A 14 -4.17 7.52 -5.12
CA ALA A 14 -3.18 8.48 -5.60
C ALA A 14 -2.26 8.99 -4.48
N ILE A 15 -2.81 9.27 -3.29
CA ILE A 15 -2.04 9.64 -2.10
C ILE A 15 -1.10 8.49 -1.70
N LEU A 16 -1.59 7.25 -1.66
CA LEU A 16 -0.78 6.09 -1.30
C LEU A 16 0.33 5.80 -2.31
N ALA A 17 0.06 5.92 -3.60
CA ALA A 17 1.07 5.79 -4.65
C ALA A 17 2.17 6.86 -4.52
N SER A 18 1.80 8.06 -4.09
CA SER A 18 2.69 9.21 -3.87
C SER A 18 3.32 9.22 -2.47
N ALA A 19 2.97 8.27 -1.58
CA ALA A 19 3.36 8.31 -0.17
C ALA A 19 4.87 8.51 0.07
N PRO A 20 5.81 7.82 -0.63
CA PRO A 20 7.23 8.03 -0.38
C PRO A 20 7.73 9.44 -0.69
N LEU A 21 7.12 10.10 -1.68
CA LEU A 21 7.41 11.50 -2.00
C LEU A 21 6.80 12.43 -0.96
N LEU A 22 5.54 12.21 -0.62
CA LEU A 22 4.81 13.01 0.37
C LEU A 22 5.47 12.94 1.76
N GLU A 23 5.94 11.76 2.18
CA GLU A 23 6.67 11.60 3.45
C GLU A 23 7.99 12.38 3.45
N ARG A 24 8.73 12.38 2.35
CA ARG A 24 9.98 13.15 2.23
C ARG A 24 9.74 14.66 2.27
N ILE A 25 8.64 15.12 1.72
CA ILE A 25 8.24 16.54 1.73
C ILE A 25 7.70 16.94 3.11
N ALA A 26 6.83 16.11 3.70
CA ALA A 26 6.18 16.42 4.97
C ALA A 26 7.10 16.34 6.18
N ASP A 27 8.06 15.40 6.16
CA ASP A 27 9.02 15.21 7.25
C ASP A 27 10.41 14.88 6.70
N PRO A 28 11.10 15.87 6.13
CA PRO A 28 12.43 15.66 5.55
C PRO A 28 13.47 15.23 6.59
N ALA A 29 13.23 15.49 7.87
CA ALA A 29 14.13 15.09 8.95
C ALA A 29 14.31 13.58 9.04
N ARG A 30 13.27 12.80 8.73
CA ARG A 30 13.31 11.32 8.68
C ARG A 30 14.37 10.77 7.73
N PHE A 31 14.67 11.52 6.66
CA PHE A 31 15.50 11.06 5.55
C PHE A 31 16.88 11.75 5.52
N ARG A 32 17.20 12.57 6.53
CA ARG A 32 18.51 13.22 6.66
C ARG A 32 19.53 12.24 7.29
N VAL A 33 19.87 11.20 6.52
CA VAL A 33 20.90 10.25 6.92
C VAL A 33 22.28 10.85 6.71
N SER A 34 23.25 10.54 7.60
CA SER A 34 24.60 11.08 7.54
C SER A 34 25.59 10.19 6.78
N GLY A 35 25.16 9.02 6.30
CA GLY A 35 25.98 8.09 5.54
C GLY A 35 25.44 6.69 5.48
N GLU A 36 26.28 5.76 5.04
CA GLU A 36 25.92 4.34 4.92
C GLU A 36 25.89 3.63 6.27
N GLN A 37 25.28 2.45 6.29
CA GLN A 37 25.18 1.64 7.49
C GLN A 37 26.55 1.10 7.92
N ARG A 38 26.92 1.37 9.16
CA ARG A 38 28.17 0.91 9.80
C ARG A 38 27.94 0.14 11.10
N LEU A 39 26.76 0.27 11.71
CA LEU A 39 26.45 -0.38 12.96
C LEU A 39 25.85 -1.77 12.74
N VAL A 40 26.16 -2.68 13.66
CA VAL A 40 25.55 -4.00 13.73
C VAL A 40 24.10 -3.92 14.21
N ALA A 41 23.29 -4.95 13.93
CA ALA A 41 21.85 -4.96 14.21
C ALA A 41 21.52 -4.72 15.69
N SER A 42 22.30 -5.28 16.61
CA SER A 42 22.12 -5.11 18.05
C SER A 42 22.16 -3.67 18.51
N ARG A 43 23.01 -2.84 17.89
CA ARG A 43 23.11 -1.43 18.28
C ARG A 43 21.83 -0.65 18.02
N TYR A 44 21.17 -0.89 16.88
CA TYR A 44 19.86 -0.27 16.60
C TYR A 44 18.78 -0.77 17.55
N VAL A 45 18.84 -2.05 17.89
CA VAL A 45 17.94 -2.69 18.85
C VAL A 45 18.11 -2.08 20.24
N ASP A 46 19.32 -1.91 20.73
CA ASP A 46 19.63 -1.28 22.02
C ASP A 46 19.10 0.14 22.12
N ILE A 47 19.25 0.92 21.01
CA ILE A 47 18.72 2.27 20.93
C ILE A 47 17.21 2.25 20.98
N ALA A 48 16.55 1.31 20.28
CA ALA A 48 15.12 1.16 20.29
C ALA A 48 14.59 0.76 21.68
N TYR A 49 15.25 -0.17 22.37
CA TYR A 49 14.87 -0.54 23.76
C TYR A 49 14.84 0.65 24.71
N ARG A 50 15.80 1.56 24.62
CA ARG A 50 15.84 2.80 25.43
C ARG A 50 14.74 3.79 25.08
N ARG A 51 14.05 3.60 23.96
CA ARG A 51 12.99 4.49 23.42
C ARG A 51 11.60 3.86 23.44
N LEU A 52 11.48 2.64 23.99
CA LEU A 52 10.19 2.00 24.17
C LEU A 52 9.31 2.80 25.15
N ARG A 53 8.05 2.91 24.80
CA ARG A 53 7.01 3.41 25.70
C ARG A 53 6.36 2.23 26.44
N PRO A 54 5.65 2.47 27.55
CA PRO A 54 4.91 1.43 28.23
C PRO A 54 4.00 0.64 27.28
N GLY A 55 4.12 -0.69 27.32
CA GLY A 55 3.34 -1.59 26.47
C GLY A 55 3.83 -1.74 25.02
N GLU A 56 4.90 -1.06 24.61
CA GLU A 56 5.52 -1.25 23.30
C GLU A 56 6.54 -2.40 23.32
N ARG A 57 6.64 -3.11 22.19
CA ARG A 57 7.62 -4.18 21.94
C ARG A 57 8.22 -4.00 20.54
N ILE A 58 9.45 -4.42 20.35
CA ILE A 58 10.07 -4.43 19.03
C ILE A 58 9.40 -5.52 18.18
N ALA A 59 8.93 -5.16 17.00
CA ALA A 59 8.29 -6.08 16.07
C ALA A 59 9.19 -6.40 14.86
N ALA A 60 9.97 -5.42 14.40
CA ALA A 60 10.87 -5.61 13.28
C ALA A 60 11.98 -4.56 13.24
N LEU A 61 13.10 -4.93 12.64
CA LEU A 61 14.19 -4.04 12.25
C LEU A 61 14.34 -4.11 10.74
N THR A 62 14.23 -2.98 10.04
CA THR A 62 14.51 -2.86 8.60
C THR A 62 15.78 -2.04 8.43
N LEU A 63 16.75 -2.64 7.76
CA LEU A 63 18.07 -2.02 7.56
C LEU A 63 18.04 -1.00 6.43
N ALA A 64 19.00 -0.09 6.46
CA ALA A 64 19.13 0.96 5.46
C ALA A 64 19.42 0.40 4.06
N GLN A 65 18.89 1.06 3.05
CA GLN A 65 19.29 0.86 1.66
C GLN A 65 19.58 2.21 1.02
N GLY A 66 20.78 2.33 0.50
CA GLY A 66 21.27 3.60 -0.05
C GLY A 66 21.10 4.74 0.97
N SER A 67 20.41 5.79 0.59
CA SER A 67 20.12 6.97 1.43
C SER A 67 18.88 6.85 2.30
N SER A 68 18.46 5.63 2.67
CA SER A 68 17.29 5.41 3.53
C SER A 68 17.71 5.25 4.99
N PRO A 69 16.88 5.66 5.96
CA PRO A 69 17.13 5.41 7.38
C PRO A 69 16.97 3.93 7.72
N VAL A 70 17.56 3.50 8.82
CA VAL A 70 17.19 2.25 9.50
C VAL A 70 15.87 2.47 10.21
N VAL A 71 14.94 1.52 10.10
CA VAL A 71 13.60 1.64 10.70
C VAL A 71 13.37 0.52 11.70
N VAL A 72 13.11 0.88 12.95
CA VAL A 72 12.61 -0.08 13.95
C VAL A 72 11.11 0.07 14.07
N THR A 73 10.39 -1.02 13.84
CA THR A 73 8.95 -1.09 14.04
C THR A 73 8.65 -1.51 15.47
N LEU A 74 7.92 -0.69 16.19
CA LEU A 74 7.49 -0.92 17.56
C LEU A 74 5.99 -1.19 17.55
N ASP A 75 5.54 -2.24 18.19
CA ASP A 75 4.15 -2.67 18.28
C ASP A 75 3.63 -2.42 19.68
N ARG A 76 2.53 -1.70 19.82
CA ARG A 76 1.87 -1.45 21.10
C ARG A 76 0.82 -2.54 21.37
N ARG A 77 0.97 -3.25 22.48
CA ARG A 77 0.14 -4.42 22.79
C ARG A 77 -1.36 -4.11 22.92
N SER A 78 -1.70 -2.92 23.45
CA SER A 78 -3.09 -2.57 23.80
C SER A 78 -4.02 -2.42 22.60
N ASP A 79 -3.55 -1.84 21.52
CA ASP A 79 -4.34 -1.50 20.34
C ASP A 79 -3.70 -1.91 19.03
N ARG A 80 -2.55 -2.60 19.09
CA ARG A 80 -1.77 -3.05 17.94
C ARG A 80 -1.27 -1.91 17.05
N ALA A 81 -1.29 -0.69 17.56
CA ALA A 81 -0.75 0.46 16.85
C ALA A 81 0.76 0.33 16.68
N GLN A 82 1.25 0.58 15.48
CA GLN A 82 2.67 0.50 15.18
C GLN A 82 3.31 1.88 15.12
N ARG A 83 4.36 2.05 15.91
CA ARG A 83 5.22 3.22 15.88
C ARG A 83 6.53 2.88 15.16
N LEU A 84 6.92 3.71 14.23
CA LEU A 84 8.16 3.60 13.47
C LEU A 84 9.19 4.55 14.10
N LEU A 85 10.38 4.02 14.39
CA LEU A 85 11.51 4.78 14.85
C LEU A 85 12.55 4.82 13.73
N PHE A 86 12.87 6.00 13.24
CA PHE A 86 13.81 6.23 12.14
C PHE A 86 15.18 6.56 12.74
N LEU A 87 16.18 5.76 12.38
CA LEU A 87 17.55 5.88 12.91
C LEU A 87 18.54 6.19 11.78
N ASP A 88 19.48 7.03 12.08
CA ASP A 88 20.60 7.34 11.19
C ASP A 88 21.53 6.12 11.06
N PRO A 89 21.81 5.63 9.83
CA PRO A 89 22.50 4.37 9.64
C PRO A 89 23.91 4.30 10.26
N PRO A 90 24.81 5.31 10.12
CA PRO A 90 26.16 5.20 10.68
C PRO A 90 26.23 5.49 12.18
N THR A 91 25.32 6.28 12.74
CA THR A 91 25.43 6.77 14.13
C THR A 91 24.38 6.18 15.07
N GLY A 92 23.28 5.65 14.55
CA GLY A 92 22.13 5.24 15.34
C GLY A 92 21.30 6.39 15.94
N ARG A 93 21.63 7.65 15.63
CA ARG A 93 20.88 8.81 16.11
C ARG A 93 19.44 8.71 15.68
N VAL A 94 18.50 8.98 16.60
CA VAL A 94 17.07 9.04 16.26
C VAL A 94 16.80 10.26 15.40
N LEU A 95 16.35 10.04 14.18
CA LEU A 95 15.99 11.08 13.21
C LEU A 95 14.54 11.54 13.44
N ALA A 96 13.64 10.59 13.62
CA ALA A 96 12.23 10.85 13.83
C ALA A 96 11.49 9.64 14.44
N SER A 97 10.26 9.86 14.84
CA SER A 97 9.33 8.80 15.26
C SER A 97 7.93 9.13 14.76
N ALA A 98 7.26 8.18 14.15
CA ALA A 98 5.92 8.36 13.60
C ALA A 98 5.03 7.12 13.80
N TRP A 99 3.71 7.33 13.86
CA TRP A 99 2.76 6.23 13.81
C TRP A 99 2.61 5.77 12.37
N ARG A 100 2.62 4.44 12.14
CA ARG A 100 2.48 3.86 10.79
C ARG A 100 1.17 4.29 10.11
N ASP A 101 0.08 4.30 10.87
CA ASP A 101 -1.25 4.69 10.38
C ASP A 101 -1.64 6.11 10.80
N GLY A 102 -0.63 6.95 11.10
CA GLY A 102 -0.81 8.34 11.43
C GLY A 102 -0.86 9.27 10.20
N GLY A 103 -1.31 10.51 10.43
CA GLY A 103 -1.31 11.55 9.42
C GLY A 103 -2.19 11.27 8.20
N VAL A 104 -1.94 12.03 7.13
CA VAL A 104 -2.72 11.95 5.87
C VAL A 104 -2.58 10.59 5.20
N ILE A 105 -1.39 9.98 5.21
CA ILE A 105 -1.14 8.69 4.56
C ILE A 105 -1.88 7.57 5.30
N GLY A 106 -1.87 7.58 6.63
CA GLY A 106 -2.65 6.61 7.40
C GLY A 106 -4.16 6.78 7.20
N ALA A 107 -4.65 8.02 7.12
CA ALA A 107 -6.04 8.29 6.78
C ALA A 107 -6.40 7.79 5.37
N ALA A 108 -5.55 8.08 4.37
CA ALA A 108 -5.73 7.59 3.00
C ALA A 108 -5.77 6.06 2.95
N ARG A 109 -4.91 5.38 3.72
CA ARG A 109 -4.93 3.92 3.83
C ARG A 109 -6.25 3.40 4.39
N ARG A 110 -6.73 3.94 5.51
CA ARG A 110 -8.03 3.53 6.08
C ARG A 110 -9.21 3.77 5.15
N VAL A 111 -9.18 4.84 4.35
CA VAL A 111 -10.18 5.07 3.30
C VAL A 111 -10.06 4.01 2.21
N HIS A 112 -8.84 3.77 1.71
CA HIS A 112 -8.60 2.88 0.58
C HIS A 112 -8.90 1.41 0.91
N ASP A 113 -8.55 0.97 2.11
CA ASP A 113 -8.66 -0.43 2.52
C ASP A 113 -10.04 -0.79 3.09
N GLY A 114 -10.83 0.20 3.55
CA GLY A 114 -12.10 -0.11 4.24
C GLY A 114 -13.02 1.07 4.48
N LEU A 115 -12.84 2.23 3.87
CA LEU A 115 -13.68 3.43 4.06
C LEU A 115 -13.94 3.79 5.54
N PHE A 116 -13.00 3.51 6.44
CA PHE A 116 -13.13 3.55 7.90
C PHE A 116 -14.20 2.60 8.49
N LEU A 117 -14.76 1.67 7.71
CA LEU A 117 -15.91 0.81 8.08
C LEU A 117 -15.53 -0.67 8.24
N SER A 118 -14.25 -0.99 8.42
CA SER A 118 -13.76 -2.37 8.56
C SER A 118 -14.29 -3.30 7.47
N ASP A 119 -14.90 -4.43 7.82
CA ASP A 119 -15.39 -5.42 6.87
C ASP A 119 -16.53 -4.91 5.98
N LEU A 120 -17.45 -4.10 6.53
CA LEU A 120 -18.52 -3.47 5.74
C LEU A 120 -17.93 -2.58 4.63
N GLY A 121 -16.90 -1.81 4.96
CA GLY A 121 -16.21 -0.98 3.99
C GLY A 121 -15.61 -1.77 2.85
N ARG A 122 -15.04 -2.95 3.12
CA ARG A 122 -14.51 -3.85 2.09
C ARG A 122 -15.60 -4.34 1.13
N TRP A 123 -16.76 -4.71 1.63
CA TRP A 123 -17.91 -5.07 0.79
C TRP A 123 -18.36 -3.91 -0.10
N ILE A 124 -18.43 -2.70 0.46
CA ILE A 124 -18.78 -1.48 -0.28
C ILE A 124 -17.74 -1.21 -1.37
N ILE A 125 -16.44 -1.34 -1.06
CA ILE A 125 -15.33 -1.21 -2.02
C ILE A 125 -15.45 -2.26 -3.12
N GLY A 126 -15.71 -3.52 -2.77
CA GLY A 126 -15.89 -4.60 -3.72
C GLY A 126 -17.02 -4.33 -4.71
N LEU A 127 -18.20 -3.99 -4.20
CA LEU A 127 -19.35 -3.64 -5.04
C LEU A 127 -19.10 -2.40 -5.91
N GLY A 128 -18.48 -1.37 -5.32
CA GLY A 128 -18.08 -0.16 -6.06
C GLY A 128 -17.06 -0.45 -7.15
N GLY A 129 -16.08 -1.32 -6.85
CA GLY A 129 -15.07 -1.77 -7.80
C GLY A 129 -15.67 -2.56 -8.96
N VAL A 130 -16.58 -3.50 -8.69
CA VAL A 130 -17.32 -4.21 -9.75
C VAL A 130 -18.09 -3.21 -10.64
N GLY A 131 -18.78 -2.24 -10.04
CA GLY A 131 -19.47 -1.20 -10.78
C GLY A 131 -18.54 -0.35 -11.64
N LEU A 132 -17.36 0.00 -11.13
CA LEU A 132 -16.35 0.75 -11.87
C LEU A 132 -15.73 -0.08 -12.99
N MET A 133 -15.46 -1.36 -12.75
CA MET A 133 -14.98 -2.30 -13.77
C MET A 133 -15.97 -2.42 -14.94
N LEU A 134 -17.25 -2.62 -14.63
CA LEU A 134 -18.31 -2.68 -15.64
C LEU A 134 -18.42 -1.35 -16.40
N ALA A 135 -18.34 -0.22 -15.71
CA ALA A 135 -18.36 1.10 -16.37
C ALA A 135 -17.16 1.30 -17.30
N SER A 136 -15.96 0.85 -16.91
CA SER A 136 -14.77 0.94 -17.74
C SER A 136 -14.82 0.06 -18.98
N LEU A 137 -15.47 -1.10 -18.90
CA LEU A 137 -15.69 -2.02 -20.03
C LEU A 137 -16.79 -1.52 -20.98
N THR A 138 -17.93 -1.11 -20.43
CA THR A 138 -19.10 -0.77 -21.23
C THR A 138 -19.11 0.66 -21.75
N GLY A 139 -18.41 1.59 -21.05
CA GLY A 139 -18.36 3.00 -21.41
C GLY A 139 -17.86 3.27 -22.84
N PRO A 140 -16.68 2.77 -23.23
CA PRO A 140 -16.15 2.92 -24.58
C PRO A 140 -17.08 2.31 -25.64
N TRP A 141 -17.63 1.15 -25.37
CA TRP A 141 -18.57 0.50 -26.30
C TRP A 141 -19.88 1.27 -26.47
N ALA A 142 -20.49 1.73 -25.36
CA ALA A 142 -21.68 2.58 -25.41
C ALA A 142 -21.43 3.89 -26.19
N GLN A 143 -20.24 4.45 -26.05
CA GLN A 143 -19.81 5.62 -26.79
C GLN A 143 -19.70 5.35 -28.30
N ALA A 144 -19.03 4.26 -28.69
CA ALA A 144 -18.88 3.88 -30.09
C ALA A 144 -20.24 3.64 -30.76
N ARG A 145 -21.18 2.99 -30.05
CA ARG A 145 -22.58 2.81 -30.53
C ARG A 145 -23.29 4.16 -30.75
N ARG A 146 -23.14 5.07 -29.81
CA ARG A 146 -23.77 6.39 -29.90
C ARG A 146 -23.21 7.22 -31.07
N GLU A 147 -21.93 7.09 -31.35
CA GLU A 147 -21.27 7.77 -32.48
C GLU A 147 -21.83 7.33 -33.82
N ARG A 148 -22.17 6.05 -33.94
CA ARG A 148 -22.79 5.49 -35.16
C ARG A 148 -24.26 5.88 -35.33
N SER A 149 -24.99 6.17 -34.24
CA SER A 149 -26.45 6.37 -34.29
C SER A 149 -26.90 7.82 -34.33
N THR A 150 -26.05 8.83 -34.05
CA THR A 150 -26.46 10.24 -33.91
C THR A 150 -25.72 11.16 -34.87
N LYS A 151 -26.45 11.99 -35.60
CA LYS A 151 -25.84 13.05 -36.46
C LYS A 151 -25.02 14.04 -35.62
N PRO A 152 -23.78 14.41 -36.06
CA PRO A 152 -22.86 15.22 -35.25
C PRO A 152 -23.44 16.57 -34.77
N ALA A 153 -24.18 17.26 -35.61
CA ALA A 153 -24.78 18.57 -35.31
C ALA A 153 -25.85 18.52 -34.21
N LYS A 154 -26.68 17.48 -34.17
CA LYS A 154 -27.71 17.29 -33.16
C LYS A 154 -27.10 16.92 -31.80
N ARG A 155 -25.98 16.23 -31.82
CA ARG A 155 -25.22 15.80 -30.63
C ARG A 155 -24.54 16.97 -29.93
N ALA A 156 -23.86 17.86 -30.68
CA ALA A 156 -23.14 19.00 -30.13
C ALA A 156 -24.05 20.00 -29.40
N ARG A 157 -25.32 20.12 -29.85
CA ARG A 157 -26.32 21.01 -29.25
C ARG A 157 -26.92 20.54 -27.95
N GLN A 158 -26.78 19.24 -27.60
CA GLN A 158 -27.46 18.60 -26.44
C GLN A 158 -26.52 18.18 -25.30
N GLU A 159 -25.20 18.25 -25.49
CA GLU A 159 -24.26 17.75 -24.52
C GLU A 159 -23.69 18.87 -23.63
N SER A 160 -23.80 18.66 -22.32
CA SER A 160 -23.10 19.53 -21.35
C SER A 160 -21.59 19.37 -21.47
N ARG A 161 -20.83 20.43 -21.16
CA ARG A 161 -19.37 20.38 -21.11
C ARG A 161 -18.86 19.23 -20.22
N TRP A 162 -19.54 18.93 -19.12
CA TRP A 162 -19.22 17.83 -18.21
C TRP A 162 -19.33 16.46 -18.89
N THR A 163 -20.36 16.24 -19.69
CA THR A 163 -20.52 15.02 -20.47
C THR A 163 -19.40 14.84 -21.48
N ILE A 164 -19.01 15.92 -22.17
CA ILE A 164 -17.92 15.88 -23.15
C ILE A 164 -16.59 15.55 -22.48
N MET A 165 -16.28 16.21 -21.34
CA MET A 165 -15.04 15.97 -20.58
C MET A 165 -14.99 14.54 -20.03
N HIS A 166 -16.07 14.10 -19.35
CA HIS A 166 -16.18 12.75 -18.82
C HIS A 166 -15.92 11.70 -19.90
N ARG A 167 -16.49 11.88 -21.07
CA ARG A 167 -16.37 10.95 -22.18
C ARG A 167 -14.97 10.93 -22.78
N ARG A 168 -14.40 12.10 -23.08
CA ARG A 168 -13.06 12.19 -23.67
C ARG A 168 -12.01 11.60 -22.76
N VAL A 169 -11.97 12.05 -21.53
CA VAL A 169 -10.98 11.57 -20.55
C VAL A 169 -11.26 10.12 -20.18
N GLY A 170 -12.54 9.73 -20.01
CA GLY A 170 -12.95 8.38 -19.65
C GLY A 170 -12.55 7.31 -20.67
N ILE A 171 -12.60 7.60 -21.98
CA ILE A 171 -12.16 6.65 -23.00
C ILE A 171 -10.66 6.37 -22.87
N TRP A 172 -9.83 7.41 -22.77
CA TRP A 172 -8.39 7.27 -22.69
C TRP A 172 -7.92 6.63 -21.39
N SER A 173 -8.65 6.89 -20.29
CA SER A 173 -8.34 6.32 -18.98
C SER A 173 -8.96 4.96 -18.72
N ALA A 174 -9.84 4.46 -19.61
CA ALA A 174 -10.58 3.23 -19.38
C ALA A 174 -9.65 2.02 -19.11
N ILE A 175 -8.59 1.86 -19.89
CA ILE A 175 -7.64 0.75 -19.73
C ILE A 175 -6.86 0.84 -18.41
N PRO A 176 -6.17 1.94 -18.07
CA PRO A 176 -5.44 2.00 -16.81
C PRO A 176 -6.38 1.94 -15.58
N VAL A 177 -7.57 2.53 -15.63
CA VAL A 177 -8.57 2.43 -14.56
C VAL A 177 -9.07 0.99 -14.42
N LEU A 178 -9.35 0.31 -15.54
CA LEU A 178 -9.76 -1.10 -15.53
C LEU A 178 -8.66 -1.98 -14.89
N ALA A 179 -7.41 -1.81 -15.29
CA ALA A 179 -6.28 -2.57 -14.75
C ALA A 179 -6.12 -2.35 -13.24
N MET A 180 -6.18 -1.09 -12.77
CA MET A 180 -6.09 -0.77 -11.35
C MET A 180 -7.29 -1.32 -10.56
N THR A 181 -8.49 -1.26 -11.14
CA THR A 181 -9.71 -1.78 -10.49
C THR A 181 -9.69 -3.31 -10.43
N ALA A 182 -9.32 -3.98 -11.52
CA ALA A 182 -9.24 -5.44 -11.58
C ALA A 182 -8.21 -5.99 -10.60
N THR A 183 -7.01 -5.39 -10.56
CA THR A 183 -5.96 -5.77 -9.60
C THR A 183 -6.36 -5.49 -8.17
N GLY A 184 -7.05 -4.39 -7.89
CA GLY A 184 -7.58 -4.07 -6.56
C GLY A 184 -8.67 -5.04 -6.11
N LEU A 185 -9.61 -5.39 -6.98
CA LEU A 185 -10.64 -6.39 -6.69
C LEU A 185 -10.04 -7.77 -6.43
N TRP A 186 -9.01 -8.14 -7.18
CA TRP A 186 -8.29 -9.39 -6.98
C TRP A 186 -7.61 -9.45 -5.60
N LEU A 187 -7.08 -8.33 -5.13
CA LEU A 187 -6.39 -8.25 -3.84
C LEU A 187 -7.37 -8.17 -2.64
N LEU A 188 -8.62 -7.80 -2.87
CA LEU A 188 -9.61 -7.58 -1.81
C LEU A 188 -9.83 -8.82 -0.91
N PRO A 189 -10.01 -10.06 -1.44
CA PRO A 189 -10.15 -11.27 -0.64
C PRO A 189 -8.82 -11.87 -0.19
N SER A 190 -7.69 -11.21 -0.46
CA SER A 190 -6.36 -11.74 -0.13
C SER A 190 -6.23 -12.00 1.37
N PRO A 191 -5.62 -13.13 1.79
CA PRO A 191 -5.30 -13.40 3.19
C PRO A 191 -4.48 -12.28 3.85
N ALA A 192 -3.67 -11.54 3.09
CA ALA A 192 -2.96 -10.36 3.58
C ALA A 192 -3.91 -9.21 3.96
N ALA A 193 -5.13 -9.20 3.42
CA ALA A 193 -6.19 -8.26 3.78
C ALA A 193 -7.09 -8.78 4.92
N THR A 194 -7.10 -10.10 5.14
CA THR A 194 -7.91 -10.78 6.17
C THR A 194 -7.05 -11.30 7.33
N THR A 195 -5.77 -10.93 7.40
CA THR A 195 -4.93 -11.36 8.51
C THR A 195 -5.59 -10.98 9.83
N ALA A 196 -5.98 -12.00 10.58
CA ALA A 196 -6.16 -11.87 12.02
C ALA A 196 -5.01 -11.00 12.55
N PRO A 197 -5.26 -10.06 13.46
CA PRO A 197 -4.22 -9.18 13.96
C PRO A 197 -3.00 -10.04 14.30
N ALA A 198 -1.86 -9.71 13.68
CA ALA A 198 -0.63 -10.46 13.87
C ALA A 198 -0.40 -10.65 15.37
N ALA A 199 -0.02 -11.83 15.81
CA ALA A 199 0.21 -12.07 17.24
C ALA A 199 1.23 -11.05 17.77
N PRO A 200 1.10 -10.59 19.03
CA PRO A 200 2.03 -9.63 19.58
C PRO A 200 3.47 -10.19 19.55
N PRO A 201 4.48 -9.34 19.29
CA PRO A 201 5.87 -9.76 19.39
C PRO A 201 6.20 -10.24 20.80
N VAL A 202 7.11 -11.19 20.90
CA VAL A 202 7.67 -11.61 22.19
C VAL A 202 8.40 -10.43 22.84
N ASN A 203 8.24 -10.26 24.16
CA ASN A 203 8.83 -9.11 24.85
C ASN A 203 10.37 -9.17 24.91
N ARG A 204 10.90 -10.35 25.23
CA ARG A 204 12.33 -10.64 25.30
C ARG A 204 12.58 -11.98 24.63
N PRO A 205 13.02 -11.99 23.38
CA PRO A 205 13.51 -13.19 22.74
C PRO A 205 14.72 -13.77 23.49
N ALA A 206 14.91 -15.06 23.40
CA ALA A 206 16.03 -15.75 24.05
C ALA A 206 17.36 -15.46 23.36
N LEU A 207 17.33 -15.29 22.01
CA LEU A 207 18.53 -15.04 21.24
C LEU A 207 18.79 -13.55 21.03
N PRO A 208 20.07 -13.12 21.14
CA PRO A 208 20.46 -11.80 20.67
C PRO A 208 20.38 -11.72 19.13
N VAL A 209 19.94 -10.57 18.62
CA VAL A 209 19.69 -10.37 17.19
C VAL A 209 20.91 -10.65 16.30
N ASP A 210 22.13 -10.35 16.76
CA ASP A 210 23.35 -10.59 15.98
C ASP A 210 23.61 -12.11 15.80
N ARG A 211 23.24 -12.94 16.78
CA ARG A 211 23.31 -14.39 16.66
C ARG A 211 22.30 -14.93 15.65
N VAL A 212 21.11 -14.33 15.63
CA VAL A 212 20.06 -14.66 14.65
C VAL A 212 20.57 -14.31 13.24
N VAL A 213 21.14 -13.13 13.06
CA VAL A 213 21.72 -12.71 11.76
C VAL A 213 22.85 -13.65 11.35
N ALA A 214 23.77 -13.98 12.25
CA ALA A 214 24.89 -14.89 11.94
C ALA A 214 24.40 -16.29 11.55
N SER A 215 23.37 -16.83 12.21
CA SER A 215 22.78 -18.13 11.85
C SER A 215 22.09 -18.08 10.47
N ALA A 216 21.32 -17.02 10.20
CA ALA A 216 20.60 -16.88 8.94
C ALA A 216 21.53 -16.65 7.75
N SER A 217 22.60 -15.85 7.91
CA SER A 217 23.53 -15.51 6.84
C SER A 217 24.36 -16.68 6.30
N ARG A 218 24.38 -17.81 6.99
CA ARG A 218 25.00 -19.06 6.51
C ARG A 218 24.22 -19.74 5.37
N TRP A 219 22.96 -19.37 5.21
CA TRP A 219 22.05 -20.00 4.26
C TRP A 219 21.93 -19.27 2.92
N THR A 220 22.42 -18.05 2.84
CA THR A 220 22.25 -17.22 1.65
C THR A 220 23.39 -16.21 1.51
N HIS A 221 23.71 -15.85 0.27
CA HIS A 221 24.64 -14.77 -0.05
C HIS A 221 23.94 -13.42 -0.27
N GLY A 222 22.62 -13.35 -0.02
CA GLY A 222 21.84 -12.12 -0.15
C GLY A 222 22.23 -11.06 0.89
N THR A 223 21.88 -9.82 0.60
CA THR A 223 22.05 -8.70 1.53
C THR A 223 20.91 -8.69 2.55
N LEU A 224 21.24 -8.61 3.84
CA LEU A 224 20.26 -8.54 4.91
C LEU A 224 19.34 -7.32 4.75
N ARG A 225 18.04 -7.56 4.65
CA ARG A 225 17.02 -6.54 4.43
C ARG A 225 16.25 -6.17 5.69
N SER A 226 15.71 -7.17 6.34
CA SER A 226 14.93 -6.96 7.56
C SER A 226 14.89 -8.20 8.44
N ILE A 227 14.61 -7.97 9.71
CA ILE A 227 14.47 -8.99 10.74
C ILE A 227 13.12 -8.76 11.42
N ALA A 228 12.25 -9.76 11.38
CA ALA A 228 11.00 -9.75 12.13
C ALA A 228 11.18 -10.56 13.42
N TRP A 229 10.66 -10.01 14.52
CA TRP A 229 10.73 -10.62 15.84
C TRP A 229 9.81 -11.83 15.94
N PRO A 230 10.15 -12.83 16.79
CA PRO A 230 9.24 -13.90 17.14
C PRO A 230 7.98 -13.33 17.78
N THR A 231 6.86 -14.02 17.56
CA THR A 231 5.56 -13.62 18.09
C THR A 231 5.03 -14.68 19.04
N GLU A 232 4.02 -14.36 19.85
CA GLU A 232 3.37 -15.31 20.76
C GLU A 232 2.76 -16.54 20.04
N ARG A 233 2.57 -16.48 18.69
CA ARG A 233 2.09 -17.61 17.86
C ARG A 233 3.16 -18.29 17.03
N SER A 234 4.25 -17.60 16.73
CA SER A 234 5.37 -18.11 15.93
C SER A 234 6.65 -17.74 16.66
N PRO A 235 7.26 -18.69 17.39
CA PRO A 235 8.43 -18.42 18.22
C PRO A 235 9.71 -18.19 17.41
N ASP A 236 9.65 -18.29 16.08
CA ASP A 236 10.79 -18.14 15.20
C ASP A 236 10.99 -16.69 14.77
N TRP A 237 12.23 -16.27 14.71
CA TRP A 237 12.66 -15.07 13.98
C TRP A 237 12.48 -15.29 12.48
N THR A 238 12.13 -14.24 11.75
CA THR A 238 12.10 -14.29 10.30
C THR A 238 13.05 -13.24 9.74
N VAL A 239 14.06 -13.71 9.01
CA VAL A 239 15.12 -12.88 8.43
C VAL A 239 14.93 -12.84 6.92
N TYR A 240 14.88 -11.62 6.38
CA TYR A 240 14.68 -11.38 4.95
C TYR A 240 15.97 -10.89 4.31
N PHE A 241 16.34 -11.52 3.20
CA PHE A 241 17.50 -11.15 2.38
C PHE A 241 17.05 -10.69 0.99
N GLU A 242 17.85 -9.86 0.36
CA GLU A 242 17.65 -9.38 -1.00
C GLU A 242 18.82 -9.85 -1.88
N GLY A 243 18.50 -10.28 -3.11
CA GLY A 243 19.52 -10.72 -4.08
C GLY A 243 20.13 -12.09 -3.79
N GLY A 244 19.55 -12.91 -2.94
CA GLY A 244 20.00 -14.26 -2.64
C GLY A 244 18.85 -15.25 -2.51
N GLU A 245 19.13 -16.53 -2.77
CA GLU A 245 18.21 -17.63 -2.51
C GLU A 245 18.81 -18.60 -1.49
N PRO A 246 18.04 -19.03 -0.49
CA PRO A 246 16.67 -18.59 -0.15
C PRO A 246 16.64 -17.17 0.39
N SER A 247 15.57 -16.42 0.05
CA SER A 247 15.42 -15.01 0.46
C SER A 247 14.81 -14.83 1.85
N VAL A 248 14.24 -15.88 2.42
CA VAL A 248 13.60 -15.85 3.75
C VAL A 248 14.12 -17.02 4.58
N ILE A 249 14.69 -16.70 5.73
CA ILE A 249 15.22 -17.69 6.68
C ILE A 249 14.48 -17.53 8.00
N LYS A 250 13.98 -18.65 8.52
CA LYS A 250 13.49 -18.73 9.89
C LYS A 250 14.59 -19.19 10.82
N VAL A 251 14.69 -18.59 11.98
CA VAL A 251 15.66 -18.96 13.02
C VAL A 251 14.89 -19.19 14.34
N ALA A 252 14.99 -20.39 14.87
CA ALA A 252 14.35 -20.76 16.13
C ALA A 252 14.98 -19.97 17.29
N ASP A 253 14.15 -19.36 18.13
CA ASP A 253 14.60 -18.48 19.23
C ASP A 253 15.28 -19.24 20.38
N ASP A 254 15.04 -20.55 20.50
CA ASP A 254 15.59 -21.41 21.58
C ASP A 254 16.95 -22.01 21.20
N SER A 255 17.15 -22.40 19.96
CA SER A 255 18.27 -23.23 19.52
C SER A 255 19.19 -22.55 18.50
N ALA A 256 18.82 -21.41 17.98
CA ALA A 256 19.48 -20.74 16.85
C ALA A 256 19.53 -21.60 15.55
N GLN A 257 18.74 -22.67 15.47
CA GLN A 257 18.62 -23.43 14.24
C GLN A 257 17.96 -22.58 13.17
N ALA A 258 18.66 -22.45 12.04
CA ALA A 258 18.17 -21.74 10.88
C ALA A 258 17.63 -22.72 9.83
N LEU A 259 16.49 -22.41 9.26
CA LEU A 259 15.87 -23.16 8.18
C LEU A 259 15.43 -22.19 7.10
N ALA A 260 15.67 -22.55 5.84
CA ALA A 260 15.03 -21.85 4.74
C ALA A 260 13.51 -21.91 4.96
N ALA A 261 12.86 -20.77 5.09
CA ALA A 261 11.41 -20.78 5.09
C ALA A 261 10.99 -21.40 3.75
N PRO A 262 10.09 -22.41 3.75
CA PRO A 262 9.49 -22.81 2.51
C PRO A 262 8.99 -21.52 1.89
N ALA A 263 9.33 -21.27 0.64
CA ALA A 263 8.69 -20.23 -0.10
C ALA A 263 7.19 -20.56 0.01
N HIS A 264 6.53 -20.00 1.03
CA HIS A 264 5.10 -19.83 0.98
C HIS A 264 4.94 -18.84 -0.15
N ALA A 265 5.00 -19.44 -1.32
CA ALA A 265 4.77 -18.74 -2.54
C ALA A 265 3.36 -18.17 -2.41
N VAL A 266 3.29 -16.93 -1.92
CA VAL A 266 2.26 -16.05 -2.47
C VAL A 266 2.38 -16.34 -3.95
N PRO A 267 1.36 -16.99 -4.59
CA PRO A 267 1.51 -17.45 -5.96
C PRO A 267 2.19 -16.33 -6.74
N ALA A 268 3.21 -16.63 -7.55
CA ALA A 268 4.01 -15.61 -8.25
C ALA A 268 3.09 -14.61 -8.96
N MET A 269 1.93 -15.09 -9.42
CA MET A 269 0.84 -14.27 -9.95
C MET A 269 0.29 -13.26 -8.92
N LEU A 270 0.04 -13.65 -7.67
CA LEU A 270 -0.51 -12.74 -6.65
C LEU A 270 0.52 -11.70 -6.22
N SER A 271 1.79 -12.08 -6.14
CA SER A 271 2.89 -11.14 -5.87
C SER A 271 3.03 -10.13 -7.02
N GLY A 272 2.96 -10.58 -8.28
CA GLY A 272 2.98 -9.74 -9.47
C GLY A 272 1.81 -8.76 -9.51
N ILE A 273 0.58 -9.24 -9.29
CA ILE A 273 -0.62 -8.39 -9.22
C ILE A 273 -0.47 -7.32 -8.13
N ARG A 274 0.02 -7.72 -6.96
CA ARG A 274 0.26 -6.78 -5.86
C ARG A 274 1.31 -5.73 -6.23
N GLN A 275 2.42 -6.14 -6.84
CA GLN A 275 3.48 -5.22 -7.28
C GLN A 275 2.97 -4.20 -8.30
N ILE A 276 2.13 -4.63 -9.24
CA ILE A 276 1.48 -3.73 -10.22
C ILE A 276 0.54 -2.75 -9.51
N HIS A 277 -0.38 -3.26 -8.68
CA HIS A 277 -1.36 -2.43 -7.99
C HIS A 277 -0.72 -1.40 -7.06
N THR A 278 0.31 -1.79 -6.31
CA THR A 278 1.00 -0.90 -5.35
C THR A 278 2.11 -0.05 -5.97
N GLY A 279 2.40 -0.24 -7.25
CA GLY A 279 3.46 0.49 -7.94
C GLY A 279 4.88 0.05 -7.54
N GLN A 280 5.06 -1.19 -7.09
CA GLN A 280 6.36 -1.68 -6.59
C GLN A 280 7.21 -2.39 -7.64
N ALA A 281 6.64 -2.81 -8.77
CA ALA A 281 7.38 -3.54 -9.81
C ALA A 281 8.56 -2.73 -10.38
N MET A 282 8.35 -1.48 -10.72
CA MET A 282 9.35 -0.46 -11.09
C MET A 282 8.92 0.86 -10.44
N PRO A 283 9.33 1.14 -9.19
CA PRO A 283 8.73 2.21 -8.38
C PRO A 283 8.81 3.60 -9.02
N TRP A 284 9.86 3.88 -9.77
CA TRP A 284 10.10 5.17 -10.41
C TRP A 284 9.19 5.44 -11.62
N ILE A 285 8.61 4.38 -12.25
CA ILE A 285 7.60 4.51 -13.33
C ILE A 285 6.20 4.26 -12.79
N TRP A 286 6.01 3.12 -12.11
CA TRP A 286 4.67 2.65 -11.76
C TRP A 286 3.98 3.49 -10.70
N ARG A 287 4.72 4.06 -9.73
CA ARG A 287 4.11 4.93 -8.70
C ARG A 287 3.58 6.23 -9.29
N PRO A 288 4.34 7.00 -10.11
CA PRO A 288 3.78 8.15 -10.81
C PRO A 288 2.60 7.81 -11.71
N LEU A 289 2.67 6.68 -12.42
CA LEU A 289 1.58 6.22 -13.28
C LEU A 289 0.33 5.85 -12.47
N ALA A 290 0.47 5.14 -11.35
CA ALA A 290 -0.64 4.82 -10.45
C ALA A 290 -1.26 6.08 -9.83
N ALA A 291 -0.43 7.03 -9.39
CA ALA A 291 -0.90 8.31 -8.86
C ALA A 291 -1.68 9.11 -9.93
N LEU A 292 -1.13 9.22 -11.14
CA LEU A 292 -1.80 9.88 -12.27
C LEU A 292 -3.11 9.17 -12.62
N THR A 293 -3.13 7.84 -12.69
CA THR A 293 -4.34 7.05 -12.93
C THR A 293 -5.40 7.33 -11.87
N GLY A 294 -5.02 7.40 -10.59
CA GLY A 294 -5.93 7.76 -9.50
C GLY A 294 -6.50 9.18 -9.66
N LEU A 295 -5.66 10.17 -9.97
CA LEU A 295 -6.13 11.56 -10.18
C LEU A 295 -7.08 11.66 -11.38
N VAL A 296 -6.76 11.00 -12.49
CA VAL A 296 -7.61 10.97 -13.69
C VAL A 296 -8.93 10.23 -13.39
N ALA A 297 -8.89 9.11 -12.67
CA ALA A 297 -10.11 8.40 -12.26
C ALA A 297 -11.01 9.25 -11.37
N ALA A 298 -10.44 9.98 -10.41
CA ALA A 298 -11.18 10.93 -9.57
C ALA A 298 -11.83 12.03 -10.42
N TRP A 299 -11.09 12.60 -11.38
CA TRP A 299 -11.60 13.59 -12.30
C TRP A 299 -12.76 13.06 -13.15
N VAL A 300 -12.61 11.85 -13.72
CA VAL A 300 -13.68 11.19 -14.50
C VAL A 300 -14.91 10.95 -13.63
N ALA A 301 -14.74 10.51 -12.39
CA ALA A 301 -15.86 10.31 -11.47
C ALA A 301 -16.58 11.63 -11.11
N VAL A 302 -15.83 12.71 -10.87
CA VAL A 302 -16.39 14.05 -10.61
C VAL A 302 -17.16 14.57 -11.82
N THR A 303 -16.56 14.49 -13.02
CA THR A 303 -17.23 14.96 -14.25
C THR A 303 -18.44 14.11 -14.59
N GLY A 304 -18.44 12.80 -14.29
CA GLY A 304 -19.59 11.93 -14.45
C GLY A 304 -20.73 12.29 -13.51
N LEU A 305 -20.45 12.58 -12.24
CA LEU A 305 -21.44 13.06 -11.27
C LEU A 305 -22.01 14.43 -11.68
N ALA A 306 -21.16 15.36 -12.11
CA ALA A 306 -21.58 16.67 -12.61
C ALA A 306 -22.47 16.56 -13.87
N ALA A 307 -22.09 15.68 -14.81
CA ALA A 307 -22.91 15.39 -15.99
C ALA A 307 -24.27 14.79 -15.63
N TRP A 308 -24.31 13.93 -14.61
CA TRP A 308 -25.58 13.37 -14.12
C TRP A 308 -26.45 14.43 -13.44
N ALA A 309 -25.88 15.26 -12.59
CA ALA A 309 -26.60 16.33 -11.86
C ALA A 309 -27.14 17.43 -12.76
N THR A 310 -26.46 17.72 -13.88
CA THR A 310 -26.85 18.77 -14.85
C THR A 310 -27.76 18.27 -15.97
N ARG A 311 -28.20 16.99 -15.93
CA ARG A 311 -29.14 16.48 -16.94
C ARG A 311 -30.48 17.23 -16.85
N PRO A 312 -31.03 17.74 -17.99
CA PRO A 312 -32.34 18.35 -18.00
C PRO A 312 -33.40 17.30 -17.55
N LYS A 313 -34.15 17.65 -16.53
CA LYS A 313 -35.32 16.82 -16.11
C LYS A 313 -36.30 16.80 -17.28
N VAL A 314 -36.45 15.67 -17.95
CA VAL A 314 -37.52 15.48 -18.94
C VAL A 314 -38.82 15.65 -18.23
N ARG A 315 -39.48 16.81 -18.37
CA ARG A 315 -40.90 16.98 -17.98
C ARG A 315 -41.69 15.96 -18.81
N ARG A 316 -42.12 14.88 -18.18
CA ARG A 316 -43.16 14.04 -18.73
C ARG A 316 -44.40 14.94 -18.90
N ALA A 317 -44.69 15.37 -20.15
CA ALA A 317 -45.99 15.92 -20.47
C ALA A 317 -47.04 14.85 -20.09
N ARG A 318 -47.81 15.13 -19.07
CA ARG A 318 -49.04 14.33 -18.80
C ARG A 318 -49.94 14.52 -20.03
N ARG A 319 -50.09 13.47 -20.80
CA ARG A 319 -51.23 13.33 -21.71
C ARG A 319 -52.35 12.66 -20.94
#